data_f8e5f8d0af0d936d0541e23f0adb7231
#
_entry.id   f8e5f8d0af0d936d0541e23f0adb7231
#
_cell.length_a   1.000
_cell.length_b   1.000
_cell.length_c   1.000
_cell.angle_alpha   90.00
_cell.angle_beta   90.00
_cell.angle_gamma   90.00
#
_symmetry.space_group_name_H-M   'P 1'
#
loop_
_entity.id
_entity.type
_entity.pdbx_description
1 polymer ?
#
loop_
_entity_poly.entity_id
_entity_poly.type
_entity_poly.pdbx_seq_one_letter_code
_entity_poly.pdbx_strand_id
1 'polypeptide(L)'
;MTTTVTPVDWQGHSRGSTEYRRLLAALFFAGVATFAQLYSPQSVLPLIARDLGTGAADAALTVSAATVGLALGVIPWAALADRIGRVQAMTISITAATVLGLLVPLAPTRELLLSGRFVEGLMLGGVPAIAIAYLTEEVDAGNAARAAGSYVAGTTIGGLVGRLVTGPLAEYAGWRVGVLAVAALCGLSALAFVRLAPPARGFRPSPGGDLARRLLDNLRSPRQLVLYSQAFLLMGGFVAIYNFLGFRLTAAPFHLPQTLVSLVFLAYLAGTFASARAGAGAGRFGRRKVLLGSIATMIAGTALTVSDHIAVVLVGLVIATAGFFGAHAIASGWVAYAAGGSKTQASSLYNLFYYAGSSAVGWLGGLAFDAVGWTAVAGVVIGLAVLAGVLALTTLGSPARTPIPVADRTAGAAPR
;
A
#
# COMPACT_ATOMS: atom_id res chain seq x y z
N MET A 1 55.42 7.19 1.64
CA MET A 1 54.45 7.14 2.75
C MET A 1 53.06 7.42 2.15
N THR A 2 52.36 6.40 1.79
CA THR A 2 50.97 6.46 1.32
C THR A 2 50.08 6.52 2.54
N THR A 3 49.55 7.70 2.87
CA THR A 3 48.52 7.86 3.89
C THR A 3 47.26 7.11 3.46
N THR A 4 47.01 5.96 4.03
CA THR A 4 45.73 5.29 3.96
C THR A 4 44.70 6.15 4.70
N VAL A 5 43.93 6.93 3.94
CA VAL A 5 42.75 7.61 4.46
C VAL A 5 41.74 6.52 4.82
N THR A 6 41.57 6.31 6.11
CA THR A 6 40.47 5.48 6.63
C THR A 6 39.15 6.04 6.09
N PRO A 7 38.25 5.22 5.48
CA PRO A 7 36.96 5.73 5.04
C PRO A 7 36.23 6.29 6.26
N VAL A 8 35.84 7.56 6.19
CA VAL A 8 34.93 8.15 7.19
C VAL A 8 33.70 7.27 7.23
N ASP A 9 33.40 6.66 8.39
CA ASP A 9 32.21 5.84 8.55
C ASP A 9 30.98 6.71 8.26
N TRP A 10 30.28 6.38 7.14
CA TRP A 10 29.07 7.07 6.75
C TRP A 10 27.98 6.82 7.79
N GLN A 11 27.57 7.87 8.51
CA GLN A 11 26.57 7.80 9.59
C GLN A 11 25.18 8.27 9.13
N GLY A 12 25.01 8.63 7.86
CA GLY A 12 23.79 9.17 7.32
C GLY A 12 23.62 10.68 7.50
N HIS A 13 22.69 11.26 6.76
CA HIS A 13 22.34 12.67 6.86
C HIS A 13 21.65 12.96 8.20
N SER A 14 22.18 13.93 8.94
CA SER A 14 21.61 14.37 10.21
C SER A 14 20.36 15.23 10.01
N ARG A 15 19.45 15.18 10.98
CA ARG A 15 18.25 16.02 11.02
C ARG A 15 18.60 17.51 10.92
N GLY A 16 17.94 18.22 10.00
CA GLY A 16 18.15 19.65 9.76
C GLY A 16 19.14 19.96 8.63
N SER A 17 19.95 19.01 8.18
CA SER A 17 20.81 19.21 7.00
C SER A 17 19.98 19.44 5.73
N THR A 18 20.56 20.09 4.75
CA THR A 18 19.92 20.35 3.45
C THR A 18 19.64 19.04 2.73
N GLU A 19 20.57 18.10 2.77
CA GLU A 19 20.49 16.79 2.15
C GLU A 19 19.37 15.96 2.79
N TYR A 20 19.23 15.98 4.12
CA TYR A 20 18.13 15.35 4.83
C TYR A 20 16.77 15.86 4.34
N ARG A 21 16.58 17.19 4.27
CA ARG A 21 15.33 17.79 3.79
C ARG A 21 15.05 17.47 2.32
N ARG A 22 16.09 17.49 1.48
CA ARG A 22 15.99 17.12 0.06
C ARG A 22 15.60 15.66 -0.10
N LEU A 23 16.19 14.74 0.67
CA LEU A 23 15.86 13.31 0.66
C LEU A 23 14.40 13.07 1.05
N LEU A 24 13.91 13.71 2.12
CA LEU A 24 12.53 13.58 2.55
C LEU A 24 11.56 14.07 1.46
N ALA A 25 11.82 15.23 0.88
CA ALA A 25 11.01 15.78 -0.20
C ALA A 25 11.05 14.88 -1.46
N ALA A 26 12.22 14.37 -1.83
CA ALA A 26 12.37 13.46 -2.96
C ALA A 26 11.52 12.20 -2.76
N LEU A 27 11.62 11.55 -1.61
CA LEU A 27 10.85 10.33 -1.32
C LEU A 27 9.34 10.59 -1.20
N PHE A 28 8.94 11.77 -0.68
CA PHE A 28 7.55 12.19 -0.70
C PHE A 28 7.02 12.26 -2.13
N PHE A 29 7.72 12.95 -3.04
CA PHE A 29 7.31 13.07 -4.44
C PHE A 29 7.37 11.73 -5.19
N ALA A 30 8.34 10.87 -4.89
CA ALA A 30 8.38 9.50 -5.44
C ALA A 30 7.14 8.69 -5.01
N GLY A 31 6.73 8.80 -3.75
CA GLY A 31 5.50 8.20 -3.24
C GLY A 31 4.26 8.74 -3.94
N VAL A 32 4.16 10.08 -4.11
CA VAL A 32 3.06 10.73 -4.83
C VAL A 32 2.99 10.22 -6.27
N ALA A 33 4.09 10.27 -7.03
CA ALA A 33 4.11 9.84 -8.42
C ALA A 33 3.68 8.39 -8.59
N THR A 34 4.18 7.49 -7.73
CA THR A 34 3.89 6.05 -7.83
C THR A 34 2.41 5.76 -7.53
N PHE A 35 1.90 6.25 -6.42
CA PHE A 35 0.58 5.83 -5.93
C PHE A 35 -0.58 6.65 -6.53
N ALA A 36 -0.34 7.90 -6.97
CA ALA A 36 -1.32 8.63 -7.76
C ALA A 36 -1.55 7.94 -9.11
N GLN A 37 -0.48 7.55 -9.79
CA GLN A 37 -0.56 6.88 -11.07
C GLN A 37 -1.16 5.48 -10.98
N LEU A 38 -0.74 4.68 -9.99
CA LEU A 38 -1.26 3.32 -9.77
C LEU A 38 -2.78 3.29 -9.65
N TYR A 39 -3.34 4.24 -8.91
CA TYR A 39 -4.75 4.22 -8.51
C TYR A 39 -5.63 5.26 -9.21
N SER A 40 -5.11 6.10 -10.10
CA SER A 40 -5.91 7.10 -10.82
C SER A 40 -7.14 6.53 -11.56
N PRO A 41 -7.12 5.32 -12.18
CA PRO A 41 -8.30 4.80 -12.84
C PRO A 41 -9.41 4.34 -11.87
N GLN A 42 -9.07 4.09 -10.60
CA GLN A 42 -10.01 3.47 -9.65
C GLN A 42 -11.26 4.32 -9.41
N SER A 43 -11.13 5.64 -9.41
CA SER A 43 -12.28 6.53 -9.21
C SER A 43 -13.21 6.62 -10.43
N VAL A 44 -12.78 6.17 -11.60
CA VAL A 44 -13.50 6.33 -12.88
C VAL A 44 -13.81 5.01 -13.57
N LEU A 45 -13.74 3.89 -12.84
CA LEU A 45 -14.06 2.57 -13.37
C LEU A 45 -15.43 2.49 -14.07
N PRO A 46 -16.52 3.14 -13.56
CA PRO A 46 -17.80 3.17 -14.27
C PRO A 46 -17.74 3.83 -15.64
N LEU A 47 -16.91 4.88 -15.79
CA LEU A 47 -16.72 5.55 -17.08
C LEU A 47 -15.89 4.71 -18.04
N ILE A 48 -14.85 4.03 -17.54
CA ILE A 48 -14.04 3.09 -18.32
C ILE A 48 -14.90 1.93 -18.83
N ALA A 49 -15.73 1.34 -17.96
CA ALA A 49 -16.65 0.25 -18.35
C ALA A 49 -17.58 0.67 -19.48
N ARG A 50 -18.18 1.87 -19.38
CA ARG A 50 -19.08 2.40 -20.43
C ARG A 50 -18.36 2.65 -21.75
N ASP A 51 -17.18 3.28 -21.72
CA ASP A 51 -16.42 3.64 -22.90
C ASP A 51 -15.90 2.40 -23.65
N LEU A 52 -15.51 1.35 -22.92
CA LEU A 52 -15.02 0.10 -23.49
C LEU A 52 -16.13 -0.94 -23.76
N GLY A 53 -17.37 -0.65 -23.40
CA GLY A 53 -18.50 -1.58 -23.56
C GLY A 53 -18.33 -2.87 -22.75
N THR A 54 -17.75 -2.80 -21.54
CA THR A 54 -17.41 -3.96 -20.71
C THR A 54 -18.14 -3.94 -19.37
N GLY A 55 -18.12 -5.07 -18.65
CA GLY A 55 -18.62 -5.18 -17.27
C GLY A 55 -17.72 -4.53 -16.23
N ALA A 56 -18.20 -4.48 -14.98
CA ALA A 56 -17.45 -3.93 -13.88
C ALA A 56 -16.19 -4.76 -13.55
N ALA A 57 -16.26 -6.09 -13.69
CA ALA A 57 -15.11 -6.99 -13.53
C ALA A 57 -13.96 -6.63 -14.47
N ASP A 58 -14.28 -6.43 -15.74
CA ASP A 58 -13.28 -6.09 -16.75
C ASP A 58 -12.68 -4.70 -16.56
N ALA A 59 -13.50 -3.72 -16.20
CA ALA A 59 -13.00 -2.38 -15.86
C ALA A 59 -12.04 -2.42 -14.66
N ALA A 60 -12.33 -3.22 -13.63
CA ALA A 60 -11.47 -3.38 -12.46
C ALA A 60 -10.10 -3.99 -12.80
N LEU A 61 -9.97 -4.73 -13.91
CA LEU A 61 -8.68 -5.23 -14.39
C LEU A 61 -7.70 -4.10 -14.71
N THR A 62 -8.16 -2.88 -15.01
CA THR A 62 -7.26 -1.74 -15.22
C THR A 62 -6.45 -1.38 -13.96
N VAL A 63 -7.00 -1.62 -12.79
CA VAL A 63 -6.30 -1.47 -11.50
C VAL A 63 -5.54 -2.75 -11.17
N SER A 64 -6.19 -3.92 -11.32
CA SER A 64 -5.59 -5.22 -10.99
C SER A 64 -4.35 -5.54 -11.82
N ALA A 65 -4.34 -5.25 -13.11
CA ALA A 65 -3.18 -5.46 -13.98
C ALA A 65 -1.96 -4.65 -13.48
N ALA A 66 -2.17 -3.38 -13.13
CA ALA A 66 -1.09 -2.55 -12.60
C ALA A 66 -0.60 -3.02 -11.23
N THR A 67 -1.49 -3.48 -10.34
CA THR A 67 -1.08 -3.98 -9.02
C THR A 67 -0.36 -5.33 -9.11
N VAL A 68 -0.75 -6.22 -10.04
CA VAL A 68 0.03 -7.45 -10.36
C VAL A 68 1.40 -7.08 -10.90
N GLY A 69 1.46 -6.17 -11.88
CA GLY A 69 2.73 -5.70 -12.43
C GLY A 69 3.65 -5.16 -11.35
N LEU A 70 3.12 -4.29 -10.47
CA LEU A 70 3.88 -3.72 -9.36
C LEU A 70 4.43 -4.81 -8.43
N ALA A 71 3.59 -5.78 -8.02
CA ALA A 71 4.00 -6.87 -7.15
C ALA A 71 5.14 -7.71 -7.76
N LEU A 72 5.03 -8.03 -9.06
CA LEU A 72 6.05 -8.78 -9.79
C LEU A 72 7.32 -7.95 -10.03
N GLY A 73 7.20 -6.62 -10.16
CA GLY A 73 8.31 -5.70 -10.36
C GLY A 73 9.20 -5.52 -9.15
N VAL A 74 8.68 -5.67 -7.92
CA VAL A 74 9.42 -5.38 -6.67
C VAL A 74 10.77 -6.13 -6.60
N ILE A 75 10.79 -7.42 -6.87
CA ILE A 75 11.99 -8.25 -6.75
C ILE A 75 13.03 -7.90 -7.82
N PRO A 76 12.70 -7.86 -9.14
CA PRO A 76 13.63 -7.43 -10.16
C PRO A 76 14.23 -6.04 -9.94
N TRP A 77 13.40 -5.08 -9.49
CA TRP A 77 13.87 -3.73 -9.21
C TRP A 77 14.80 -3.66 -8.01
N ALA A 78 14.53 -4.42 -6.93
CA ALA A 78 15.44 -4.52 -5.80
C ALA A 78 16.80 -5.07 -6.23
N ALA A 79 16.81 -6.16 -7.04
CA ALA A 79 18.04 -6.74 -7.57
C ALA A 79 18.80 -5.80 -8.52
N LEU A 80 18.08 -5.03 -9.35
CA LEU A 80 18.69 -4.03 -10.22
C LEU A 80 19.30 -2.90 -9.39
N ALA A 81 18.60 -2.43 -8.35
CA ALA A 81 19.09 -1.37 -7.46
C ALA A 81 20.37 -1.77 -6.69
N ASP A 82 20.54 -3.06 -6.42
CA ASP A 82 21.78 -3.58 -5.84
C ASP A 82 22.97 -3.55 -6.82
N ARG A 83 22.70 -3.46 -8.15
CA ARG A 83 23.74 -3.40 -9.19
C ARG A 83 24.07 -1.97 -9.62
N ILE A 84 23.05 -1.15 -9.89
CA ILE A 84 23.22 0.18 -10.48
C ILE A 84 23.06 1.32 -9.46
N GLY A 85 22.71 1.00 -8.21
CA GLY A 85 22.48 1.97 -7.14
C GLY A 85 21.02 2.39 -6.98
N ARG A 86 20.66 2.84 -5.76
CA ARG A 86 19.28 3.13 -5.34
C ARG A 86 18.63 4.24 -6.14
N VAL A 87 19.29 5.39 -6.22
CA VAL A 87 18.74 6.58 -6.90
C VAL A 87 18.56 6.35 -8.38
N GLN A 88 19.55 5.72 -9.04
CA GLN A 88 19.49 5.46 -10.48
C GLN A 88 18.35 4.48 -10.82
N ALA A 89 18.21 3.39 -10.07
CA ALA A 89 17.14 2.43 -10.26
C ALA A 89 15.75 3.07 -10.06
N MET A 90 15.56 3.87 -9.00
CA MET A 90 14.30 4.60 -8.77
C MET A 90 14.04 5.62 -9.89
N THR A 91 15.05 6.33 -10.37
CA THR A 91 14.91 7.29 -11.48
C THR A 91 14.45 6.61 -12.76
N ILE A 92 15.04 5.48 -13.14
CA ILE A 92 14.62 4.71 -14.32
C ILE A 92 13.18 4.23 -14.16
N SER A 93 12.87 3.64 -13.00
CA SER A 93 11.54 3.13 -12.66
C SER A 93 10.46 4.20 -12.80
N ILE A 94 10.63 5.34 -12.10
CA ILE A 94 9.62 6.40 -12.06
C ILE A 94 9.47 7.11 -13.41
N THR A 95 10.58 7.28 -14.16
CA THR A 95 10.55 7.89 -15.49
C THR A 95 9.84 6.98 -16.49
N ALA A 96 10.18 5.69 -16.51
CA ALA A 96 9.52 4.71 -17.39
C ALA A 96 8.02 4.59 -17.06
N ALA A 97 7.67 4.53 -15.78
CA ALA A 97 6.29 4.52 -15.34
C ALA A 97 5.53 5.79 -15.78
N THR A 98 6.15 6.97 -15.66
CA THR A 98 5.54 8.23 -16.09
C THR A 98 5.29 8.25 -17.60
N VAL A 99 6.25 7.81 -18.42
CA VAL A 99 6.06 7.72 -19.88
C VAL A 99 4.91 6.77 -20.21
N LEU A 100 4.85 5.61 -19.59
CA LEU A 100 3.75 4.66 -19.78
C LEU A 100 2.41 5.25 -19.31
N GLY A 101 2.38 5.96 -18.18
CA GLY A 101 1.17 6.62 -17.68
C GLY A 101 0.60 7.68 -18.64
N LEU A 102 1.45 8.33 -19.44
CA LEU A 102 1.02 9.24 -20.50
C LEU A 102 0.54 8.51 -21.76
N LEU A 103 1.06 7.32 -22.04
CA LEU A 103 0.71 6.55 -23.25
C LEU A 103 -0.49 5.63 -23.03
N VAL A 104 -0.57 4.96 -21.89
CA VAL A 104 -1.58 3.93 -21.60
C VAL A 104 -3.03 4.44 -21.72
N PRO A 105 -3.40 5.65 -21.27
CA PRO A 105 -4.77 6.16 -21.45
C PRO A 105 -5.16 6.39 -22.92
N LEU A 106 -4.19 6.44 -23.83
CA LEU A 106 -4.42 6.60 -25.26
C LEU A 106 -4.69 5.27 -25.99
N ALA A 107 -4.62 4.14 -25.26
CA ALA A 107 -4.85 2.82 -25.83
C ALA A 107 -6.24 2.73 -26.50
N PRO A 108 -6.30 2.30 -27.77
CA PRO A 108 -7.56 2.21 -28.51
C PRO A 108 -8.37 0.95 -28.15
N THR A 109 -7.73 -0.09 -27.61
CA THR A 109 -8.39 -1.35 -27.26
C THR A 109 -8.18 -1.69 -25.79
N ARG A 110 -9.09 -2.51 -25.25
CA ARG A 110 -9.02 -3.02 -23.88
C ARG A 110 -7.71 -3.78 -23.63
N GLU A 111 -7.34 -4.65 -24.56
CA GLU A 111 -6.15 -5.52 -24.42
C GLU A 111 -4.87 -4.69 -24.33
N LEU A 112 -4.76 -3.64 -25.16
CA LEU A 112 -3.62 -2.73 -25.11
C LEU A 112 -3.61 -1.90 -23.82
N LEU A 113 -4.80 -1.45 -23.37
CA LEU A 113 -4.94 -0.76 -22.08
C LEU A 113 -4.46 -1.65 -20.92
N LEU A 114 -4.93 -2.91 -20.84
CA LEU A 114 -4.58 -3.82 -19.76
C LEU A 114 -3.11 -4.22 -19.80
N SER A 115 -2.58 -4.52 -20.99
CA SER A 115 -1.15 -4.83 -21.17
C SER A 115 -0.27 -3.63 -20.79
N GLY A 116 -0.67 -2.44 -21.21
CA GLY A 116 0.00 -1.20 -20.85
C GLY A 116 -0.03 -0.95 -19.34
N ARG A 117 -1.18 -1.15 -18.69
CA ARG A 117 -1.32 -1.05 -17.23
C ARG A 117 -0.44 -2.06 -16.49
N PHE A 118 -0.33 -3.28 -16.99
CA PHE A 118 0.56 -4.30 -16.41
C PHE A 118 2.02 -3.87 -16.49
N VAL A 119 2.50 -3.44 -17.68
CA VAL A 119 3.89 -2.99 -17.85
C VAL A 119 4.17 -1.73 -17.05
N GLU A 120 3.23 -0.79 -17.00
CA GLU A 120 3.31 0.40 -16.17
C GLU A 120 3.45 0.00 -14.68
N GLY A 121 2.66 -0.97 -14.21
CA GLY A 121 2.77 -1.53 -12.87
C GLY A 121 4.15 -2.12 -12.59
N LEU A 122 4.71 -2.90 -13.52
CA LEU A 122 6.08 -3.42 -13.43
C LEU A 122 7.10 -2.29 -13.19
N MET A 123 6.94 -1.18 -13.90
CA MET A 123 7.81 -0.02 -13.72
C MET A 123 7.57 0.66 -12.37
N LEU A 124 6.31 0.84 -11.94
CA LEU A 124 5.97 1.45 -10.65
C LEU A 124 6.53 0.67 -9.45
N GLY A 125 6.78 -0.64 -9.60
CA GLY A 125 7.31 -1.50 -8.54
C GLY A 125 8.70 -1.10 -8.01
N GLY A 126 9.49 -0.34 -8.77
CA GLY A 126 10.84 0.04 -8.36
C GLY A 126 10.89 1.02 -7.19
N VAL A 127 9.95 1.96 -7.10
CA VAL A 127 9.93 2.93 -6.00
C VAL A 127 9.66 2.26 -4.65
N PRO A 128 8.56 1.51 -4.42
CA PRO A 128 8.31 0.87 -3.13
C PRO A 128 9.34 -0.21 -2.78
N ALA A 129 9.97 -0.83 -3.77
CA ALA A 129 11.04 -1.81 -3.55
C ALA A 129 12.30 -1.18 -2.93
N ILE A 130 12.61 0.07 -3.27
CA ILE A 130 13.92 0.68 -3.02
C ILE A 130 13.85 1.80 -1.99
N ALA A 131 12.72 2.54 -1.91
CA ALA A 131 12.59 3.78 -1.15
C ALA A 131 13.02 3.65 0.33
N ILE A 132 12.58 2.59 1.01
CA ILE A 132 12.90 2.37 2.43
C ILE A 132 14.37 1.97 2.60
N ALA A 133 14.94 1.17 1.71
CA ALA A 133 16.35 0.81 1.75
C ALA A 133 17.22 2.07 1.57
N TYR A 134 16.96 2.87 0.53
CA TYR A 134 17.64 4.14 0.29
C TYR A 134 17.56 5.08 1.51
N LEU A 135 16.38 5.20 2.10
CA LEU A 135 16.19 6.03 3.29
C LEU A 135 17.03 5.55 4.48
N THR A 136 17.03 4.25 4.76
CA THR A 136 17.76 3.69 5.91
C THR A 136 19.27 3.68 5.72
N GLU A 137 19.74 3.68 4.47
CA GLU A 137 21.17 3.80 4.11
C GLU A 137 21.67 5.25 4.19
N GLU A 138 20.79 6.25 3.96
CA GLU A 138 21.18 7.66 3.83
C GLU A 138 20.83 8.55 5.02
N VAL A 139 19.99 8.08 5.95
CA VAL A 139 19.57 8.85 7.13
C VAL A 139 20.15 8.25 8.38
N ASP A 140 20.56 9.07 9.33
CA ASP A 140 21.02 8.58 10.63
C ASP A 140 19.96 7.72 11.32
N ALA A 141 20.38 6.68 12.02
CA ALA A 141 19.51 5.67 12.60
C ALA A 141 18.45 6.24 13.56
N GLY A 142 18.77 7.33 14.27
CA GLY A 142 17.85 8.00 15.20
C GLY A 142 16.69 8.70 14.52
N ASN A 143 16.83 9.08 13.24
CA ASN A 143 15.81 9.79 12.47
C ASN A 143 15.16 8.97 11.35
N ALA A 144 15.61 7.73 11.10
CA ALA A 144 15.11 6.87 10.01
C ALA A 144 13.58 6.64 10.07
N ALA A 145 13.02 6.38 11.25
CA ALA A 145 11.58 6.17 11.41
C ALA A 145 10.75 7.42 11.05
N ARG A 146 11.25 8.61 11.41
CA ARG A 146 10.58 9.88 11.04
C ARG A 146 10.68 10.14 9.54
N ALA A 147 11.84 9.86 8.96
CA ALA A 147 12.07 10.01 7.54
C ALA A 147 11.17 9.07 6.71
N ALA A 148 10.97 7.83 7.15
CA ALA A 148 10.03 6.89 6.55
C ALA A 148 8.59 7.44 6.51
N GLY A 149 8.20 8.22 7.52
CA GLY A 149 6.91 8.91 7.55
C GLY A 149 6.69 9.85 6.36
N SER A 150 7.74 10.50 5.83
CA SER A 150 7.63 11.35 4.63
C SER A 150 7.28 10.55 3.38
N TYR A 151 7.93 9.41 3.16
CA TYR A 151 7.60 8.51 2.06
C TYR A 151 6.15 8.00 2.18
N VAL A 152 5.76 7.52 3.37
CA VAL A 152 4.39 7.02 3.64
C VAL A 152 3.36 8.13 3.41
N ALA A 153 3.63 9.36 3.84
CA ALA A 153 2.76 10.51 3.55
C ALA A 153 2.63 10.74 2.03
N GLY A 154 3.73 10.65 1.29
CA GLY A 154 3.73 10.73 -0.17
C GLY A 154 2.84 9.65 -0.82
N THR A 155 2.93 8.40 -0.37
CA THR A 155 2.09 7.31 -0.89
C THR A 155 0.61 7.52 -0.61
N THR A 156 0.27 7.99 0.59
CA THR A 156 -1.12 8.26 1.00
C THR A 156 -1.71 9.43 0.24
N ILE A 157 -0.99 10.56 0.19
CA ILE A 157 -1.43 11.77 -0.52
C ILE A 157 -1.51 11.49 -2.02
N GLY A 158 -0.52 10.81 -2.59
CA GLY A 158 -0.54 10.42 -4.01
C GLY A 158 -1.76 9.57 -4.34
N GLY A 159 -1.99 8.51 -3.59
CA GLY A 159 -3.16 7.65 -3.79
C GLY A 159 -4.50 8.40 -3.67
N LEU A 160 -4.60 9.39 -2.79
CA LEU A 160 -5.80 10.21 -2.63
C LEU A 160 -5.94 11.22 -3.78
N VAL A 161 -4.88 11.99 -4.06
CA VAL A 161 -4.87 13.04 -5.09
C VAL A 161 -5.15 12.44 -6.47
N GLY A 162 -4.54 11.29 -6.81
CA GLY A 162 -4.79 10.60 -8.06
C GLY A 162 -6.28 10.37 -8.31
N ARG A 163 -7.02 9.91 -7.31
CA ARG A 163 -8.46 9.63 -7.41
C ARG A 163 -9.32 10.90 -7.41
N LEU A 164 -8.98 11.87 -6.56
CA LEU A 164 -9.74 13.12 -6.43
C LEU A 164 -9.59 14.02 -7.64
N VAL A 165 -8.43 14.01 -8.31
CA VAL A 165 -8.20 14.79 -9.53
C VAL A 165 -8.85 14.12 -10.74
N THR A 166 -8.76 12.79 -10.84
CA THR A 166 -9.31 12.06 -12.00
C THR A 166 -10.83 12.20 -12.08
N GLY A 167 -11.56 12.08 -10.97
CA GLY A 167 -13.03 12.07 -10.99
C GLY A 167 -13.66 13.31 -11.62
N PRO A 168 -13.41 14.53 -11.11
CA PRO A 168 -13.95 15.76 -11.68
C PRO A 168 -13.54 15.98 -13.15
N LEU A 169 -12.28 15.78 -13.50
CA LEU A 169 -11.81 15.94 -14.86
C LEU A 169 -12.46 14.94 -15.81
N ALA A 170 -12.68 13.71 -15.35
CA ALA A 170 -13.31 12.67 -16.14
C ALA A 170 -14.80 12.94 -16.41
N GLU A 171 -15.49 13.63 -15.48
CA GLU A 171 -16.90 14.00 -15.66
C GLU A 171 -17.10 14.96 -16.84
N TYR A 172 -16.21 15.96 -17.00
CA TYR A 172 -16.34 17.00 -18.02
C TYR A 172 -15.60 16.71 -19.31
N ALA A 173 -14.46 16.00 -19.24
CA ALA A 173 -13.57 15.82 -20.40
C ALA A 173 -13.29 14.34 -20.75
N GLY A 174 -13.94 13.42 -20.03
CA GLY A 174 -13.76 11.98 -20.21
C GLY A 174 -12.61 11.41 -19.36
N TRP A 175 -12.71 10.10 -19.07
CA TRP A 175 -11.78 9.42 -18.16
C TRP A 175 -10.32 9.45 -18.62
N ARG A 176 -10.08 9.42 -19.94
CA ARG A 176 -8.73 9.51 -20.52
C ARG A 176 -8.04 10.81 -20.14
N VAL A 177 -8.74 11.94 -20.24
CA VAL A 177 -8.20 13.25 -19.84
C VAL A 177 -7.93 13.31 -18.34
N GLY A 178 -8.84 12.77 -17.52
CA GLY A 178 -8.63 12.69 -16.06
C GLY A 178 -7.37 11.91 -15.70
N VAL A 179 -7.16 10.72 -16.29
CA VAL A 179 -5.97 9.90 -16.05
C VAL A 179 -4.70 10.55 -16.61
N LEU A 180 -4.76 11.18 -17.79
CA LEU A 180 -3.63 11.93 -18.37
C LEU A 180 -3.20 13.10 -17.48
N ALA A 181 -4.15 13.83 -16.92
CA ALA A 181 -3.84 14.94 -16.00
C ALA A 181 -3.10 14.45 -14.76
N VAL A 182 -3.50 13.30 -14.20
CA VAL A 182 -2.76 12.67 -13.10
C VAL A 182 -1.40 12.18 -13.55
N ALA A 183 -1.27 11.59 -14.75
CA ALA A 183 0.03 11.19 -15.27
C ALA A 183 0.99 12.39 -15.45
N ALA A 184 0.47 13.55 -15.90
CA ALA A 184 1.26 14.78 -15.97
C ALA A 184 1.70 15.27 -14.57
N LEU A 185 0.80 15.23 -13.57
CA LEU A 185 1.14 15.52 -12.17
C LEU A 185 2.21 14.54 -11.63
N CYS A 186 2.12 13.25 -11.97
CA CYS A 186 3.14 12.26 -11.64
C CYS A 186 4.47 12.58 -12.32
N GLY A 187 4.46 13.07 -13.57
CA GLY A 187 5.65 13.55 -14.27
C GLY A 187 6.33 14.71 -13.56
N LEU A 188 5.56 15.68 -13.08
CA LEU A 188 6.09 16.79 -12.26
C LEU A 188 6.68 16.27 -10.95
N SER A 189 6.01 15.33 -10.31
CA SER A 189 6.50 14.69 -9.08
C SER A 189 7.75 13.85 -9.33
N ALA A 190 7.83 13.12 -10.44
CA ALA A 190 9.02 12.39 -10.87
C ALA A 190 10.19 13.33 -11.12
N LEU A 191 9.96 14.45 -11.81
CA LEU A 191 10.96 15.49 -12.02
C LEU A 191 11.46 16.09 -10.70
N ALA A 192 10.56 16.34 -9.75
CA ALA A 192 10.92 16.80 -8.41
C ALA A 192 11.81 15.76 -7.69
N PHE A 193 11.46 14.46 -7.77
CA PHE A 193 12.29 13.39 -7.22
C PHE A 193 13.70 13.43 -7.83
N VAL A 194 13.81 13.43 -9.15
CA VAL A 194 15.12 13.40 -9.85
C VAL A 194 15.98 14.62 -9.49
N ARG A 195 15.36 15.80 -9.29
CA ARG A 195 16.07 17.04 -8.93
C ARG A 195 16.49 17.10 -7.46
N LEU A 196 15.72 16.50 -6.57
CA LEU A 196 15.89 16.60 -5.13
C LEU A 196 16.66 15.43 -4.53
N ALA A 197 16.59 14.22 -5.10
CA ALA A 197 17.24 13.04 -4.54
C ALA A 197 18.76 13.23 -4.41
N PRO A 198 19.32 13.18 -3.17
CA PRO A 198 20.75 13.20 -2.97
C PRO A 198 21.41 11.93 -3.54
N PRO A 199 22.70 12.00 -3.95
CA PRO A 199 23.44 10.79 -4.32
C PRO A 199 23.48 9.79 -3.17
N ALA A 200 23.32 8.48 -3.47
CA ALA A 200 23.47 7.42 -2.49
C ALA A 200 24.95 7.30 -2.05
N ARG A 201 25.22 7.52 -0.77
CA ARG A 201 26.55 7.43 -0.14
C ARG A 201 26.67 6.22 0.79
N GLY A 202 25.55 5.82 1.42
CA GLY A 202 25.48 4.68 2.35
C GLY A 202 25.27 3.34 1.66
N PHE A 203 25.07 3.33 0.35
CA PHE A 203 24.84 2.10 -0.39
C PHE A 203 26.04 1.14 -0.28
N ARG A 204 25.78 -0.06 0.24
CA ARG A 204 26.74 -1.17 0.24
C ARG A 204 26.06 -2.36 -0.43
N PRO A 205 26.65 -2.94 -1.51
CA PRO A 205 26.14 -4.16 -2.10
C PRO A 205 26.02 -5.25 -1.04
N SER A 206 24.83 -5.78 -0.84
CA SER A 206 24.64 -6.89 0.10
C SER A 206 25.07 -8.20 -0.58
N PRO A 207 25.97 -9.01 0.01
CA PRO A 207 26.23 -10.33 -0.50
C PRO A 207 24.91 -11.12 -0.47
N GLY A 208 24.43 -11.55 -1.64
CA GLY A 208 23.19 -12.31 -1.78
C GLY A 208 23.33 -13.69 -1.13
N GLY A 209 23.13 -13.75 0.18
CA GLY A 209 23.13 -15.00 0.92
C GLY A 209 21.71 -15.41 1.29
N ASP A 210 21.36 -16.68 1.09
CA ASP A 210 20.19 -17.39 1.64
C ASP A 210 18.79 -16.73 1.49
N LEU A 211 18.59 -15.82 0.51
CA LEU A 211 17.30 -15.16 0.29
C LEU A 211 16.17 -16.19 0.11
N ALA A 212 16.40 -17.18 -0.75
CA ALA A 212 15.41 -18.22 -1.02
C ALA A 212 15.07 -19.04 0.23
N ARG A 213 16.06 -19.38 1.04
CA ARG A 213 15.86 -20.10 2.30
C ARG A 213 15.05 -19.26 3.29
N ARG A 214 15.41 -17.99 3.49
CA ARG A 214 14.66 -17.08 4.40
C ARG A 214 13.22 -16.87 3.96
N LEU A 215 12.95 -16.74 2.66
CA LEU A 215 11.59 -16.68 2.11
C LEU A 215 10.84 -17.98 2.40
N LEU A 216 11.46 -19.13 2.15
CA LEU A 216 10.85 -20.43 2.37
C LEU A 216 10.56 -20.70 3.85
N ASP A 217 11.46 -20.32 4.75
CA ASP A 217 11.26 -20.47 6.21
C ASP A 217 10.07 -19.65 6.69
N ASN A 218 9.89 -18.43 6.17
CA ASN A 218 8.71 -17.61 6.45
C ASN A 218 7.41 -18.24 5.89
N LEU A 219 7.45 -18.83 4.69
CA LEU A 219 6.30 -19.51 4.09
C LEU A 219 5.96 -20.85 4.77
N ARG A 220 6.90 -21.46 5.50
CA ARG A 220 6.67 -22.68 6.30
C ARG A 220 6.08 -22.39 7.68
N SER A 221 6.10 -21.14 8.14
CA SER A 221 5.55 -20.76 9.43
C SER A 221 4.03 -20.60 9.39
N PRO A 222 3.21 -21.43 10.05
CA PRO A 222 1.76 -21.30 10.07
C PRO A 222 1.30 -19.93 10.57
N ARG A 223 2.02 -19.37 11.54
CA ARG A 223 1.75 -18.04 12.09
C ARG A 223 1.96 -16.95 11.03
N GLN A 224 3.05 -17.02 10.27
CA GLN A 224 3.32 -16.08 9.17
C GLN A 224 2.29 -16.24 8.05
N LEU A 225 1.92 -17.46 7.68
CA LEU A 225 0.90 -17.70 6.66
C LEU A 225 -0.45 -17.07 7.04
N VAL A 226 -0.87 -17.18 8.31
CA VAL A 226 -2.10 -16.53 8.76
C VAL A 226 -1.96 -15.01 8.75
N LEU A 227 -0.81 -14.44 9.05
CA LEU A 227 -0.60 -13.00 8.93
C LEU A 227 -0.58 -12.54 7.47
N TYR A 228 -0.03 -13.33 6.55
CA TYR A 228 -0.09 -13.06 5.10
C TYR A 228 -1.53 -13.19 4.57
N SER A 229 -2.29 -14.17 5.06
CA SER A 229 -3.72 -14.27 4.69
C SER A 229 -4.54 -13.07 5.16
N GLN A 230 -4.19 -12.43 6.29
CA GLN A 230 -4.82 -11.15 6.67
C GLN A 230 -4.60 -10.08 5.59
N ALA A 231 -3.37 -9.97 5.06
CA ALA A 231 -3.08 -9.03 3.98
C ALA A 231 -3.91 -9.32 2.73
N PHE A 232 -3.94 -10.58 2.29
CA PHE A 232 -4.67 -11.02 1.10
C PHE A 232 -6.18 -10.79 1.22
N LEU A 233 -6.79 -11.30 2.30
CA LEU A 233 -8.23 -11.30 2.48
C LEU A 233 -8.78 -9.88 2.73
N LEU A 234 -8.15 -9.14 3.65
CA LEU A 234 -8.65 -7.82 4.05
C LEU A 234 -8.36 -6.76 2.99
N MET A 235 -7.16 -6.77 2.37
CA MET A 235 -6.87 -5.84 1.27
C MET A 235 -7.71 -6.15 0.03
N GLY A 236 -7.89 -7.43 -0.27
CA GLY A 236 -8.76 -7.84 -1.36
C GLY A 236 -10.19 -7.32 -1.18
N GLY A 237 -10.78 -7.54 -0.01
CA GLY A 237 -12.10 -7.00 0.33
C GLY A 237 -12.16 -5.48 0.30
N PHE A 238 -11.13 -4.81 0.83
CA PHE A 238 -11.05 -3.36 0.83
C PHE A 238 -10.99 -2.77 -0.59
N VAL A 239 -10.18 -3.34 -1.47
CA VAL A 239 -10.13 -2.91 -2.87
C VAL A 239 -11.44 -3.18 -3.60
N ALA A 240 -12.10 -4.32 -3.34
CA ALA A 240 -13.40 -4.61 -3.92
C ALA A 240 -14.46 -3.56 -3.51
N ILE A 241 -14.48 -3.11 -2.24
CA ILE A 241 -15.37 -2.02 -1.83
C ILE A 241 -15.14 -0.79 -2.73
N TYR A 242 -13.89 -0.33 -2.86
CA TYR A 242 -13.59 0.90 -3.57
C TYR A 242 -13.66 0.78 -5.11
N ASN A 243 -13.46 -0.41 -5.67
CA ASN A 243 -13.63 -0.63 -7.11
C ASN A 243 -15.11 -0.59 -7.51
N PHE A 244 -16.01 -1.13 -6.70
CA PHE A 244 -17.40 -1.35 -7.12
C PHE A 244 -18.41 -0.39 -6.49
N LEU A 245 -18.05 0.30 -5.39
CA LEU A 245 -18.94 1.32 -4.81
C LEU A 245 -19.25 2.44 -5.81
N GLY A 246 -18.28 2.83 -6.65
CA GLY A 246 -18.51 3.83 -7.70
C GLY A 246 -19.62 3.43 -8.67
N PHE A 247 -19.68 2.19 -9.09
CA PHE A 247 -20.76 1.68 -9.96
C PHE A 247 -22.13 1.77 -9.27
N ARG A 248 -22.21 1.41 -8.00
CA ARG A 248 -23.44 1.55 -7.22
C ARG A 248 -23.88 2.99 -7.08
N LEU A 249 -22.95 3.90 -6.75
CA LEU A 249 -23.29 5.30 -6.47
C LEU A 249 -23.67 6.08 -7.72
N THR A 250 -23.18 5.67 -8.91
CA THR A 250 -23.59 6.28 -10.19
C THR A 250 -24.89 5.72 -10.74
N ALA A 251 -25.38 4.58 -10.22
CA ALA A 251 -26.63 3.93 -10.59
C ALA A 251 -27.77 4.26 -9.61
N ALA A 252 -28.99 3.78 -9.92
CA ALA A 252 -30.13 3.84 -8.99
C ALA A 252 -29.77 3.17 -7.65
N PRO A 253 -30.29 3.69 -6.53
CA PRO A 253 -31.14 4.84 -6.36
C PRO A 253 -30.41 6.18 -6.26
N PHE A 254 -29.07 6.21 -6.28
CA PHE A 254 -28.27 7.38 -5.90
C PHE A 254 -28.04 8.37 -7.05
N HIS A 255 -27.72 7.88 -8.26
CA HIS A 255 -27.41 8.67 -9.46
C HIS A 255 -26.43 9.83 -9.22
N LEU A 256 -25.39 9.60 -8.40
CA LEU A 256 -24.41 10.63 -8.08
C LEU A 256 -23.51 10.94 -9.29
N PRO A 257 -23.18 12.23 -9.53
CA PRO A 257 -22.18 12.61 -10.52
C PRO A 257 -20.79 12.10 -10.12
N GLN A 258 -19.95 11.86 -11.12
CA GLN A 258 -18.63 11.25 -10.95
C GLN A 258 -17.73 12.05 -10.00
N THR A 259 -17.85 13.37 -9.99
CA THR A 259 -17.14 14.26 -9.07
C THR A 259 -17.46 13.92 -7.62
N LEU A 260 -18.74 13.74 -7.25
CA LEU A 260 -19.13 13.38 -5.90
C LEU A 260 -18.71 11.95 -5.55
N VAL A 261 -18.78 11.02 -6.50
CA VAL A 261 -18.29 9.65 -6.30
C VAL A 261 -16.80 9.64 -5.98
N SER A 262 -16.00 10.49 -6.58
CA SER A 262 -14.57 10.56 -6.27
C SER A 262 -14.27 11.04 -4.84
N LEU A 263 -15.18 11.80 -4.21
CA LEU A 263 -15.01 12.27 -2.83
C LEU A 263 -15.10 11.14 -1.79
N VAL A 264 -15.64 9.97 -2.14
CA VAL A 264 -15.69 8.81 -1.22
C VAL A 264 -14.29 8.37 -0.78
N PHE A 265 -13.27 8.65 -1.60
CA PHE A 265 -11.87 8.36 -1.26
C PHE A 265 -11.33 9.21 -0.10
N LEU A 266 -12.00 10.31 0.29
CA LEU A 266 -11.67 11.06 1.51
C LEU A 266 -11.82 10.20 2.77
N ALA A 267 -12.60 9.12 2.73
CA ALA A 267 -12.68 8.16 3.82
C ALA A 267 -11.32 7.52 4.20
N TYR A 268 -10.32 7.53 3.29
CA TYR A 268 -8.94 7.10 3.60
C TYR A 268 -8.31 7.91 4.75
N LEU A 269 -8.74 9.16 4.97
CA LEU A 269 -8.28 9.97 6.10
C LEU A 269 -8.67 9.33 7.45
N ALA A 270 -9.86 8.74 7.53
CA ALA A 270 -10.26 7.96 8.72
C ALA A 270 -9.35 6.75 8.95
N GLY A 271 -8.87 6.13 7.87
CA GLY A 271 -7.90 5.03 7.92
C GLY A 271 -6.57 5.44 8.55
N THR A 272 -6.04 6.62 8.20
CA THR A 272 -4.81 7.15 8.79
C THR A 272 -4.94 7.30 10.31
N PHE A 273 -6.05 7.87 10.76
CA PHE A 273 -6.35 8.03 12.19
C PHE A 273 -6.52 6.67 12.90
N ALA A 274 -7.26 5.74 12.27
CA ALA A 274 -7.51 4.41 12.81
C ALA A 274 -6.21 3.59 12.97
N SER A 275 -5.29 3.67 12.00
CA SER A 275 -3.98 3.01 12.09
C SER A 275 -3.19 3.42 13.34
N ALA A 276 -3.12 4.72 13.60
CA ALA A 276 -2.41 5.26 14.76
C ALA A 276 -3.05 4.78 16.08
N ARG A 277 -4.41 4.80 16.16
CA ARG A 277 -5.15 4.34 17.32
C ARG A 277 -5.04 2.82 17.55
N ALA A 278 -5.06 2.05 16.46
CA ALA A 278 -4.87 0.60 16.54
C ALA A 278 -3.46 0.26 17.07
N GLY A 279 -2.42 0.95 16.60
CA GLY A 279 -1.06 0.78 17.13
C GLY A 279 -0.97 1.04 18.63
N ALA A 280 -1.55 2.16 19.11
CA ALA A 280 -1.61 2.47 20.54
C ALA A 280 -2.44 1.44 21.32
N GLY A 281 -3.59 1.02 20.77
CA GLY A 281 -4.46 0.02 21.36
C GLY A 281 -3.80 -1.35 21.52
N ALA A 282 -2.92 -1.72 20.57
CA ALA A 282 -2.20 -2.99 20.62
C ALA A 282 -1.27 -3.11 21.84
N GLY A 283 -0.68 -1.99 22.29
CA GLY A 283 0.11 -1.95 23.51
C GLY A 283 -0.74 -2.19 24.77
N ARG A 284 -1.99 -1.70 24.80
CA ARG A 284 -2.88 -1.79 25.97
C ARG A 284 -3.69 -3.09 26.03
N PHE A 285 -4.27 -3.50 24.89
CA PHE A 285 -5.24 -4.60 24.82
C PHE A 285 -4.66 -5.88 24.19
N GLY A 286 -3.45 -5.78 23.62
CA GLY A 286 -2.80 -6.85 22.88
C GLY A 286 -3.20 -6.89 21.39
N ARG A 287 -2.25 -7.31 20.55
CA ARG A 287 -2.38 -7.30 19.07
C ARG A 287 -3.60 -8.07 18.56
N ARG A 288 -3.86 -9.28 19.13
CA ARG A 288 -4.95 -10.14 18.69
C ARG A 288 -6.33 -9.50 18.90
N LYS A 289 -6.59 -8.91 20.05
CA LYS A 289 -7.88 -8.27 20.35
C LYS A 289 -8.12 -7.06 19.46
N VAL A 290 -7.08 -6.25 19.22
CA VAL A 290 -7.19 -5.07 18.35
C VAL A 290 -7.37 -5.49 16.89
N LEU A 291 -6.68 -6.52 16.40
CA LEU A 291 -6.88 -7.08 15.06
C LEU A 291 -8.33 -7.53 14.87
N LEU A 292 -8.85 -8.36 15.78
CA LEU A 292 -10.23 -8.87 15.70
C LEU A 292 -11.27 -7.76 15.81
N GLY A 293 -11.07 -6.79 16.70
CA GLY A 293 -11.94 -5.62 16.80
C GLY A 293 -11.95 -4.78 15.52
N SER A 294 -10.78 -4.61 14.88
CA SER A 294 -10.68 -3.92 13.60
C SER A 294 -11.37 -4.67 12.46
N ILE A 295 -11.24 -6.00 12.42
CA ILE A 295 -11.96 -6.86 11.46
C ILE A 295 -13.48 -6.74 11.66
N ALA A 296 -13.95 -6.83 12.91
CA ALA A 296 -15.37 -6.66 13.22
C ALA A 296 -15.88 -5.26 12.81
N THR A 297 -15.07 -4.22 13.01
CA THR A 297 -15.37 -2.86 12.53
C THR A 297 -15.49 -2.81 11.00
N MET A 298 -14.60 -3.46 10.26
CA MET A 298 -14.66 -3.57 8.80
C MET A 298 -15.94 -4.27 8.34
N ILE A 299 -16.31 -5.38 8.99
CA ILE A 299 -17.54 -6.12 8.71
C ILE A 299 -18.79 -5.25 8.94
N ALA A 300 -18.88 -4.60 10.10
CA ALA A 300 -20.01 -3.74 10.44
C ALA A 300 -20.15 -2.56 9.46
N GLY A 301 -19.02 -1.91 9.13
CA GLY A 301 -19.01 -0.82 8.15
C GLY A 301 -19.43 -1.29 6.76
N THR A 302 -18.94 -2.46 6.31
CA THR A 302 -19.32 -3.02 5.00
C THR A 302 -20.82 -3.35 4.97
N ALA A 303 -21.39 -3.93 6.03
CA ALA A 303 -22.81 -4.22 6.12
C ALA A 303 -23.67 -2.94 6.01
N LEU A 304 -23.26 -1.84 6.64
CA LEU A 304 -23.95 -0.55 6.51
C LEU A 304 -23.96 -0.02 5.07
N THR A 305 -22.94 -0.34 4.25
CA THR A 305 -22.91 0.12 2.85
C THR A 305 -23.99 -0.53 1.98
N VAL A 306 -24.74 -1.52 2.44
CA VAL A 306 -25.84 -2.15 1.71
C VAL A 306 -27.11 -1.28 1.72
N SER A 307 -27.22 -0.32 2.62
CA SER A 307 -28.35 0.60 2.76
C SER A 307 -28.60 1.41 1.48
N ASP A 308 -29.85 1.74 1.18
CA ASP A 308 -30.24 2.66 0.11
C ASP A 308 -30.25 4.13 0.54
N HIS A 309 -29.84 4.45 1.77
CA HIS A 309 -29.65 5.79 2.26
C HIS A 309 -28.18 6.21 2.15
N ILE A 310 -27.88 7.21 1.33
CA ILE A 310 -26.51 7.65 1.04
C ILE A 310 -25.71 7.99 2.31
N ALA A 311 -26.31 8.64 3.29
CA ALA A 311 -25.64 8.97 4.55
C ALA A 311 -25.16 7.71 5.29
N VAL A 312 -25.98 6.63 5.30
CA VAL A 312 -25.64 5.35 5.94
C VAL A 312 -24.50 4.68 5.17
N VAL A 313 -24.55 4.73 3.83
CA VAL A 313 -23.48 4.19 2.96
C VAL A 313 -22.14 4.88 3.26
N LEU A 314 -22.13 6.22 3.33
CA LEU A 314 -20.91 7.00 3.59
C LEU A 314 -20.35 6.73 5.00
N VAL A 315 -21.22 6.68 6.02
CA VAL A 315 -20.80 6.31 7.39
C VAL A 315 -20.26 4.89 7.41
N GLY A 316 -20.94 3.94 6.76
CA GLY A 316 -20.49 2.56 6.61
C GLY A 316 -19.12 2.47 5.95
N LEU A 317 -18.87 3.24 4.88
CA LEU A 317 -17.59 3.30 4.19
C LEU A 317 -16.47 3.81 5.10
N VAL A 318 -16.70 4.88 5.86
CA VAL A 318 -15.74 5.42 6.82
C VAL A 318 -15.39 4.38 7.89
N ILE A 319 -16.39 3.69 8.43
CA ILE A 319 -16.21 2.64 9.45
C ILE A 319 -15.45 1.44 8.84
N ALA A 320 -15.83 0.97 7.65
CA ALA A 320 -15.14 -0.13 6.97
C ALA A 320 -13.67 0.20 6.70
N THR A 321 -13.41 1.44 6.25
CA THR A 321 -12.07 1.93 5.99
C THR A 321 -11.23 2.00 7.27
N ALA A 322 -11.79 2.54 8.35
CA ALA A 322 -11.12 2.56 9.66
C ALA A 322 -10.80 1.14 10.16
N GLY A 323 -11.74 0.20 9.98
CA GLY A 323 -11.56 -1.21 10.34
C GLY A 323 -10.42 -1.85 9.55
N PHE A 324 -10.41 -1.70 8.22
CA PHE A 324 -9.34 -2.23 7.37
C PHE A 324 -7.95 -1.68 7.76
N PHE A 325 -7.81 -0.36 7.87
CA PHE A 325 -6.52 0.25 8.18
C PHE A 325 -6.03 -0.10 9.58
N GLY A 326 -6.94 -0.22 10.56
CA GLY A 326 -6.61 -0.71 11.89
C GLY A 326 -6.08 -2.15 11.86
N ALA A 327 -6.76 -3.06 11.16
CA ALA A 327 -6.34 -4.44 11.01
C ALA A 327 -5.00 -4.56 10.27
N HIS A 328 -4.84 -3.81 9.15
CA HIS A 328 -3.61 -3.79 8.37
C HIS A 328 -2.40 -3.30 9.18
N ALA A 329 -2.54 -2.23 9.96
CA ALA A 329 -1.48 -1.70 10.81
C ALA A 329 -1.01 -2.74 11.85
N ILE A 330 -1.95 -3.49 12.44
CA ILE A 330 -1.62 -4.53 13.40
C ILE A 330 -0.98 -5.74 12.71
N ALA A 331 -1.55 -6.23 11.61
CA ALA A 331 -1.05 -7.41 10.92
C ALA A 331 0.37 -7.19 10.35
N SER A 332 0.61 -6.07 9.67
CA SER A 332 1.92 -5.73 9.10
C SER A 332 3.01 -5.58 10.17
N GLY A 333 2.71 -4.88 11.27
CA GLY A 333 3.63 -4.78 12.40
C GLY A 333 3.89 -6.13 13.09
N TRP A 334 2.88 -7.00 13.12
CA TRP A 334 3.01 -8.33 13.72
C TRP A 334 3.87 -9.28 12.88
N VAL A 335 3.77 -9.20 11.56
CA VAL A 335 4.66 -9.92 10.61
C VAL A 335 6.12 -9.66 10.92
N ALA A 336 6.51 -8.38 10.97
CA ALA A 336 7.90 -8.00 11.26
C ALA A 336 8.37 -8.45 12.64
N TYR A 337 7.49 -8.40 13.64
CA TYR A 337 7.78 -8.87 15.00
C TYR A 337 7.97 -10.40 15.07
N ALA A 338 7.12 -11.16 14.36
CA ALA A 338 7.15 -12.62 14.39
C ALA A 338 8.32 -13.23 13.57
N ALA A 339 8.89 -12.47 12.66
CA ALA A 339 9.92 -12.93 11.72
C ALA A 339 11.36 -12.99 12.32
N GLY A 340 11.59 -12.45 13.52
CA GLY A 340 12.93 -12.45 14.12
C GLY A 340 14.00 -11.83 13.23
N GLY A 341 14.98 -12.61 12.77
CA GLY A 341 16.09 -12.16 11.92
C GLY A 341 15.74 -11.95 10.44
N SER A 342 14.55 -12.36 9.96
CA SER A 342 14.14 -12.28 8.55
C SER A 342 13.02 -11.23 8.28
N LYS A 343 13.04 -10.11 9.03
CA LYS A 343 11.98 -9.07 9.00
C LYS A 343 11.71 -8.53 7.60
N THR A 344 12.76 -8.25 6.83
CA THR A 344 12.64 -7.69 5.48
C THR A 344 11.92 -8.66 4.56
N GLN A 345 12.32 -9.94 4.56
CA GLN A 345 11.71 -10.98 3.73
C GLN A 345 10.25 -11.23 4.10
N ALA A 346 9.96 -11.28 5.39
CA ALA A 346 8.60 -11.43 5.90
C ALA A 346 7.70 -10.25 5.48
N SER A 347 8.19 -9.01 5.58
CA SER A 347 7.45 -7.82 5.14
C SER A 347 7.26 -7.79 3.63
N SER A 348 8.23 -8.25 2.85
CA SER A 348 8.10 -8.37 1.39
C SER A 348 7.03 -9.40 1.00
N LEU A 349 6.99 -10.56 1.67
CA LEU A 349 5.92 -11.55 1.48
C LEU A 349 4.56 -11.00 1.87
N TYR A 350 4.47 -10.26 2.99
CA TYR A 350 3.23 -9.60 3.38
C TYR A 350 2.72 -8.66 2.29
N ASN A 351 3.60 -7.83 1.71
CA ASN A 351 3.25 -6.94 0.61
C ASN A 351 2.88 -7.69 -0.67
N LEU A 352 3.54 -8.81 -0.96
CA LEU A 352 3.17 -9.67 -2.10
C LEU A 352 1.73 -10.20 -1.94
N PHE A 353 1.38 -10.74 -0.77
CA PHE A 353 0.03 -11.21 -0.48
C PHE A 353 -1.00 -10.07 -0.47
N TYR A 354 -0.62 -8.89 0.00
CA TYR A 354 -1.43 -7.68 -0.04
C TYR A 354 -1.81 -7.29 -1.47
N TYR A 355 -0.85 -7.21 -2.40
CA TYR A 355 -1.13 -6.89 -3.80
C TYR A 355 -1.80 -8.04 -4.55
N ALA A 356 -1.47 -9.30 -4.23
CA ALA A 356 -2.15 -10.46 -4.78
C ALA A 356 -3.64 -10.48 -4.40
N GLY A 357 -3.96 -10.20 -3.13
CA GLY A 357 -5.33 -10.06 -2.66
C GLY A 357 -6.07 -8.90 -3.33
N SER A 358 -5.43 -7.73 -3.41
CA SER A 358 -5.95 -6.56 -4.12
C SER A 358 -6.34 -6.89 -5.56
N SER A 359 -5.49 -7.63 -6.28
CA SER A 359 -5.71 -7.96 -7.68
C SER A 359 -6.75 -9.06 -7.87
N ALA A 360 -6.61 -10.18 -7.15
CA ALA A 360 -7.49 -11.34 -7.29
C ALA A 360 -8.92 -11.02 -6.85
N VAL A 361 -9.09 -10.47 -5.65
CA VAL A 361 -10.42 -10.15 -5.12
C VAL A 361 -10.98 -8.88 -5.77
N GLY A 362 -10.10 -7.95 -6.18
CA GLY A 362 -10.49 -6.80 -6.97
C GLY A 362 -11.18 -7.18 -8.28
N TRP A 363 -10.77 -8.27 -8.93
CA TRP A 363 -11.43 -8.83 -10.11
C TRP A 363 -12.62 -9.72 -9.76
N LEU A 364 -12.46 -10.68 -8.84
CA LEU A 364 -13.52 -11.61 -8.41
C LEU A 364 -14.74 -10.85 -7.85
N GLY A 365 -14.52 -9.77 -7.11
CA GLY A 365 -15.58 -8.87 -6.66
C GLY A 365 -16.38 -8.27 -7.82
N GLY A 366 -15.74 -8.05 -8.97
CA GLY A 366 -16.42 -7.60 -10.19
C GLY A 366 -17.35 -8.65 -10.78
N LEU A 367 -16.93 -9.91 -10.81
CA LEU A 367 -17.82 -11.00 -11.24
C LEU A 367 -19.05 -11.10 -10.33
N ALA A 368 -18.87 -10.93 -9.01
CA ALA A 368 -19.98 -10.89 -8.08
C ALA A 368 -20.89 -9.65 -8.31
N PHE A 369 -20.29 -8.50 -8.61
CA PHE A 369 -21.04 -7.28 -8.94
C PHE A 369 -21.82 -7.43 -10.23
N ASP A 370 -21.22 -7.94 -11.30
CA ASP A 370 -21.86 -8.14 -12.61
C ASP A 370 -23.02 -9.17 -12.52
N ALA A 371 -22.91 -10.17 -11.64
CA ALA A 371 -23.93 -11.21 -11.46
C ALA A 371 -25.14 -10.76 -10.62
N VAL A 372 -24.92 -10.05 -9.51
CA VAL A 372 -25.95 -9.77 -8.49
C VAL A 372 -25.95 -8.30 -8.03
N GLY A 373 -24.88 -7.56 -8.29
CA GLY A 373 -24.72 -6.17 -7.86
C GLY A 373 -24.01 -6.05 -6.51
N TRP A 374 -24.20 -4.89 -5.87
CA TRP A 374 -23.48 -4.48 -4.68
C TRP A 374 -23.59 -5.43 -3.48
N THR A 375 -24.77 -5.99 -3.28
CA THR A 375 -25.04 -6.91 -2.14
C THR A 375 -24.12 -8.14 -2.19
N ALA A 376 -23.85 -8.67 -3.39
CA ALA A 376 -22.92 -9.79 -3.55
C ALA A 376 -21.49 -9.37 -3.22
N VAL A 377 -21.04 -8.18 -3.66
CA VAL A 377 -19.72 -7.66 -3.31
C VAL A 377 -19.57 -7.52 -1.79
N ALA A 378 -20.56 -6.90 -1.13
CA ALA A 378 -20.57 -6.76 0.32
C ALA A 378 -20.53 -8.12 1.03
N GLY A 379 -21.29 -9.09 0.53
CA GLY A 379 -21.28 -10.48 1.03
C GLY A 379 -19.90 -11.14 0.90
N VAL A 380 -19.26 -11.01 -0.26
CA VAL A 380 -17.88 -11.51 -0.48
C VAL A 380 -16.90 -10.85 0.50
N VAL A 381 -16.95 -9.53 0.65
CA VAL A 381 -16.06 -8.79 1.56
C VAL A 381 -16.25 -9.23 3.01
N ILE A 382 -17.50 -9.36 3.45
CA ILE A 382 -17.83 -9.84 4.80
C ILE A 382 -17.34 -11.28 4.99
N GLY A 383 -17.55 -12.16 4.03
CA GLY A 383 -17.08 -13.55 4.07
C GLY A 383 -15.55 -13.64 4.20
N LEU A 384 -14.82 -12.86 3.41
CA LEU A 384 -13.36 -12.79 3.49
C LEU A 384 -12.88 -12.23 4.86
N ALA A 385 -13.54 -11.19 5.38
CA ALA A 385 -13.21 -10.63 6.68
C ALA A 385 -13.53 -11.60 7.83
N VAL A 386 -14.65 -12.35 7.76
CA VAL A 386 -14.96 -13.42 8.71
C VAL A 386 -13.91 -14.52 8.66
N LEU A 387 -13.53 -14.98 7.46
CA LEU A 387 -12.45 -15.96 7.31
C LEU A 387 -11.13 -15.47 7.92
N ALA A 388 -10.76 -14.20 7.67
CA ALA A 388 -9.59 -13.59 8.28
C ALA A 388 -9.68 -13.60 9.82
N GLY A 389 -10.86 -13.28 10.37
CA GLY A 389 -11.13 -13.33 11.81
C GLY A 389 -10.99 -14.73 12.40
N VAL A 390 -11.57 -15.74 11.74
CA VAL A 390 -11.49 -17.16 12.15
C VAL A 390 -10.03 -17.63 12.15
N LEU A 391 -9.27 -17.38 11.08
CA LEU A 391 -7.85 -17.74 11.01
C LEU A 391 -7.03 -17.06 12.12
N ALA A 392 -7.31 -15.78 12.40
CA ALA A 392 -6.67 -15.06 13.49
C ALA A 392 -7.04 -15.64 14.87
N LEU A 393 -8.29 -16.06 15.06
CA LEU A 393 -8.78 -16.67 16.30
C LEU A 393 -8.15 -18.05 16.56
N THR A 394 -7.98 -18.86 15.55
CA THR A 394 -7.50 -20.25 15.70
C THR A 394 -6.00 -20.35 15.81
N THR A 395 -5.25 -19.47 15.12
CA THR A 395 -3.78 -19.62 14.97
C THR A 395 -2.97 -18.57 15.71
N LEU A 396 -3.47 -17.33 15.78
CA LEU A 396 -2.73 -16.24 16.44
C LEU A 396 -3.02 -16.25 17.96
N GLY A 397 -2.39 -17.16 18.71
CA GLY A 397 -2.47 -17.19 20.17
C GLY A 397 -2.04 -15.86 20.80
N SER A 398 -2.57 -15.51 21.98
CA SER A 398 -1.98 -14.44 22.79
C SER A 398 -0.56 -14.90 23.16
N PRO A 399 0.49 -14.06 22.97
CA PRO A 399 1.78 -14.38 23.52
C PRO A 399 1.61 -14.56 25.04
N ALA A 400 2.10 -15.67 25.58
CA ALA A 400 2.26 -15.79 27.02
C ALA A 400 2.95 -14.51 27.50
N ARG A 401 2.41 -13.85 28.52
CA ARG A 401 3.08 -12.73 29.18
C ARG A 401 4.43 -13.25 29.60
N THR A 402 5.51 -12.85 28.93
CA THR A 402 6.86 -13.07 29.45
C THR A 402 6.89 -12.28 30.74
N PRO A 403 7.12 -12.92 31.92
CA PRO A 403 7.27 -12.18 33.14
C PRO A 403 8.45 -11.20 32.92
N ILE A 404 8.24 -9.93 33.24
CA ILE A 404 9.34 -8.97 33.32
C ILE A 404 10.26 -9.53 34.34
N PRO A 405 11.58 -9.79 34.09
CA PRO A 405 12.49 -10.19 35.10
C PRO A 405 12.46 -9.11 36.20
N VAL A 406 12.01 -9.47 37.38
CA VAL A 406 12.11 -8.61 38.55
C VAL A 406 13.61 -8.46 38.77
N ALA A 407 14.13 -7.25 38.54
CA ALA A 407 15.50 -6.92 38.85
C ALA A 407 15.69 -7.22 40.37
N ASP A 408 16.54 -8.18 40.65
CA ASP A 408 16.90 -8.59 41.99
C ASP A 408 17.47 -7.38 42.72
N ARG A 409 16.68 -6.81 43.63
CA ARG A 409 17.07 -5.66 44.49
C ARG A 409 17.96 -6.07 45.66
N THR A 410 18.58 -7.26 45.62
CA THR A 410 19.38 -7.77 46.72
C THR A 410 20.90 -7.68 46.53
N ALA A 411 21.41 -6.99 45.51
CA ALA A 411 22.84 -6.75 45.34
C ALA A 411 23.23 -5.32 45.81
N GLY A 412 23.20 -5.07 47.11
CA GLY A 412 23.55 -3.74 47.66
C GLY A 412 23.68 -3.65 49.16
N ALA A 413 24.18 -4.69 49.84
CA ALA A 413 24.62 -4.57 51.22
C ALA A 413 26.06 -5.08 51.32
N ALA A 414 27.04 -4.18 51.14
CA ALA A 414 28.42 -4.44 51.56
C ALA A 414 28.51 -4.25 53.07
N PRO A 415 29.08 -5.18 53.83
CA PRO A 415 29.42 -4.95 55.23
C PRO A 415 30.67 -4.08 55.36
N ARG A 416 30.67 -3.28 56.39
CA ARG A 416 31.79 -2.42 56.85
C ARG A 416 32.99 -3.22 57.26
#